data_fa9bcaffaecfbef111804c4b067acfe3
#
_entry.id   fa9bcaffaecfbef111804c4b067acfe3
#
_cell.length_a   1.000
_cell.length_b   1.000
_cell.length_c   1.000
_cell.angle_alpha   90.00
_cell.angle_beta   90.00
_cell.angle_gamma   90.00
#
_symmetry.space_group_name_H-M   'P 1'
#
loop_
_entity.id
_entity.type
_entity.pdbx_description
1 polymer ?
#
loop_
_entity_poly.entity_id
_entity_poly.type
_entity_poly.pdbx_seq_one_letter_code
_entity_poly.pdbx_strand_id
1 'polypeptide(L)'
;MTLRGELPKEYDALVSGIANKAKSGAAAQGLQCAISFIEPFPATVNHEPCVKKLQAAAAAAGLTVSFLQEPMRWSEAFGHYLQKTKGAFFGIGCGKEHTGLHTAGYEFDDEIIESAIAMYLQLVLQATAIASKVISPSSASTLCWLPLSPL
;
A
#
# COMPACT_ATOMS: atom_id res chain seq x y z
N MET A 1 -15.53 -7.99 -13.81
CA MET A 1 -14.68 -6.83 -14.23
C MET A 1 -14.08 -6.21 -12.98
N THR A 2 -12.82 -5.80 -13.02
CA THR A 2 -12.15 -5.07 -11.93
C THR A 2 -12.01 -3.61 -12.33
N LEU A 3 -12.35 -2.69 -11.42
CA LEU A 3 -12.20 -1.25 -11.59
C LEU A 3 -11.14 -0.73 -10.63
N ARG A 4 -10.28 0.15 -11.11
CA ARG A 4 -9.24 0.81 -10.30
C ARG A 4 -9.20 2.29 -10.65
N GLY A 5 -9.01 3.13 -9.65
CA GLY A 5 -8.82 4.56 -9.79
C GLY A 5 -7.85 5.03 -8.71
N GLU A 6 -7.01 5.99 -9.04
CA GLU A 6 -6.04 6.55 -8.11
C GLU A 6 -6.71 7.53 -7.14
N LEU A 7 -7.54 8.41 -7.67
CA LEU A 7 -8.26 9.41 -6.89
C LEU A 7 -9.68 8.94 -6.55
N PRO A 8 -10.15 9.07 -5.30
CA PRO A 8 -11.48 8.63 -4.89
C PRO A 8 -12.60 9.17 -5.77
N LYS A 9 -12.56 10.48 -6.11
CA LYS A 9 -13.58 11.11 -6.96
C LYS A 9 -13.62 10.54 -8.37
N GLU A 10 -12.48 10.24 -8.95
CA GLU A 10 -12.38 9.64 -10.28
C GLU A 10 -12.86 8.20 -10.26
N TYR A 11 -12.53 7.45 -9.21
CA TYR A 11 -13.04 6.10 -9.01
C TYR A 11 -14.55 6.07 -8.89
N ASP A 12 -15.16 6.95 -8.08
CA ASP A 12 -16.61 7.04 -7.90
C ASP A 12 -17.31 7.40 -9.22
N ALA A 13 -16.74 8.34 -9.98
CA ALA A 13 -17.25 8.70 -11.30
C ALA A 13 -17.16 7.54 -12.30
N LEU A 14 -16.05 6.80 -12.30
CA LEU A 14 -15.85 5.61 -13.13
C LEU A 14 -16.86 4.52 -12.78
N VAL A 15 -17.02 4.18 -11.51
CA VAL A 15 -17.98 3.17 -11.02
C VAL A 15 -19.40 3.54 -11.42
N SER A 16 -19.81 4.78 -11.15
CA SER A 16 -21.14 5.28 -11.48
C SER A 16 -21.39 5.30 -12.99
N GLY A 17 -20.42 5.75 -13.77
CA GLY A 17 -20.50 5.80 -15.23
C GLY A 17 -20.67 4.41 -15.84
N ILE A 18 -19.90 3.43 -15.39
CA ILE A 18 -19.98 2.04 -15.87
C ILE A 18 -21.31 1.40 -15.47
N ALA A 19 -21.73 1.59 -14.21
CA ALA A 19 -23.01 1.06 -13.74
C ALA A 19 -24.21 1.62 -14.53
N ASN A 20 -24.22 2.92 -14.79
CA ASN A 20 -25.25 3.57 -15.59
C ASN A 20 -25.25 3.09 -17.05
N LYS A 21 -24.07 2.95 -17.66
CA LYS A 21 -23.94 2.45 -19.02
C LYS A 21 -24.41 1.00 -19.15
N ALA A 22 -24.10 0.15 -18.17
CA ALA A 22 -24.56 -1.24 -18.14
C ALA A 22 -26.10 -1.30 -18.02
N LYS A 23 -26.69 -0.54 -17.11
CA LYS A 23 -28.15 -0.48 -16.92
C LYS A 23 -28.88 0.04 -18.16
N SER A 24 -28.42 1.15 -18.74
CA SER A 24 -29.03 1.73 -19.94
C SER A 24 -28.89 0.83 -21.16
N GLY A 25 -27.73 0.18 -21.34
CA GLY A 25 -27.53 -0.78 -22.42
C GLY A 25 -28.43 -2.02 -22.30
N ALA A 26 -28.61 -2.55 -21.10
CA ALA A 26 -29.55 -3.65 -20.85
C ALA A 26 -30.99 -3.23 -21.12
N ALA A 27 -31.42 -2.06 -20.62
CA ALA A 27 -32.76 -1.55 -20.83
C ALA A 27 -33.09 -1.33 -22.33
N ALA A 28 -32.12 -0.84 -23.11
CA ALA A 28 -32.27 -0.67 -24.56
C ALA A 28 -32.52 -1.99 -25.32
N GLN A 29 -32.14 -3.12 -24.72
CA GLN A 29 -32.34 -4.46 -25.26
C GLN A 29 -33.48 -5.21 -24.56
N GLY A 30 -34.28 -4.54 -23.72
CA GLY A 30 -35.33 -5.19 -22.95
C GLY A 30 -34.86 -6.16 -21.88
N LEU A 31 -33.59 -6.06 -21.47
CA LEU A 31 -32.95 -6.93 -20.45
C LEU A 31 -32.95 -6.26 -19.08
N GLN A 32 -32.99 -7.11 -18.03
CA GLN A 32 -32.76 -6.66 -16.66
C GLN A 32 -31.25 -6.70 -16.37
N CYS A 33 -30.75 -5.71 -15.62
CA CYS A 33 -29.36 -5.62 -15.21
C CYS A 33 -29.26 -5.54 -13.69
N ALA A 34 -28.70 -6.55 -13.06
CA ALA A 34 -28.29 -6.54 -11.65
C ALA A 34 -26.79 -6.29 -11.55
N ILE A 35 -26.38 -5.37 -10.67
CA ILE A 35 -24.97 -5.05 -10.43
C ILE A 35 -24.71 -5.25 -8.95
N SER A 36 -23.66 -6.00 -8.65
CA SER A 36 -23.10 -6.16 -7.29
C SER A 36 -21.64 -5.75 -7.29
N PHE A 37 -21.18 -5.23 -6.15
CA PHE A 37 -19.79 -4.88 -5.92
C PHE A 37 -19.21 -5.83 -4.88
N ILE A 38 -18.02 -6.34 -5.17
CA ILE A 38 -17.29 -7.25 -4.28
C ILE A 38 -15.97 -6.57 -3.94
N GLU A 39 -15.65 -6.54 -2.65
CA GLU A 39 -14.40 -5.99 -2.10
C GLU A 39 -14.09 -4.56 -2.59
N PRO A 40 -14.94 -3.57 -2.28
CA PRO A 40 -14.64 -2.17 -2.58
C PRO A 40 -13.58 -1.65 -1.60
N PHE A 41 -12.32 -1.63 -2.04
CA PHE A 41 -11.21 -1.08 -1.26
C PHE A 41 -11.02 0.41 -1.55
N PRO A 42 -10.91 1.26 -0.52
CA PRO A 42 -10.51 2.65 -0.70
C PRO A 42 -9.03 2.74 -1.09
N ALA A 43 -8.64 3.84 -1.72
CA ALA A 43 -7.25 4.11 -2.01
C ALA A 43 -6.42 4.13 -0.71
N THR A 44 -5.23 3.51 -0.76
CA THR A 44 -4.26 3.57 0.34
C THR A 44 -3.41 4.81 0.16
N VAL A 45 -3.77 5.88 0.88
CA VAL A 45 -3.08 7.18 0.83
C VAL A 45 -2.34 7.40 2.15
N ASN A 46 -1.02 7.44 2.08
CA ASN A 46 -0.17 7.61 3.24
C ASN A 46 -0.24 9.03 3.80
N HIS A 47 -0.35 9.15 5.12
CA HIS A 47 -0.30 10.46 5.79
C HIS A 47 1.15 10.93 5.92
N GLU A 48 1.47 12.09 5.41
CA GLU A 48 2.82 12.67 5.39
C GLU A 48 3.54 12.64 6.75
N PRO A 49 2.93 13.02 7.89
CA PRO A 49 3.58 12.93 9.19
C PRO A 49 3.97 11.50 9.57
N CYS A 50 3.19 10.48 9.13
CA CYS A 50 3.51 9.08 9.38
C CYS A 50 4.66 8.60 8.48
N VAL A 51 4.69 9.05 7.22
CA VAL A 51 5.81 8.79 6.31
C VAL A 51 7.12 9.33 6.86
N LYS A 52 7.14 10.56 7.40
CA LYS A 52 8.33 11.14 8.05
C LYS A 52 8.82 10.29 9.23
N LYS A 53 7.90 9.74 10.04
CA LYS A 53 8.27 8.82 11.13
C LYS A 53 8.88 7.52 10.60
N LEU A 54 8.30 6.96 9.53
CA LEU A 54 8.86 5.77 8.87
C LEU A 54 10.27 6.03 8.33
N GLN A 55 10.50 7.16 7.69
CA GLN A 55 11.84 7.55 7.19
C GLN A 55 12.85 7.65 8.34
N ALA A 56 12.47 8.27 9.44
CA ALA A 56 13.34 8.37 10.61
C ALA A 56 13.63 6.99 11.24
N ALA A 57 12.63 6.10 11.29
CA ALA A 57 12.81 4.74 11.78
C ALA A 57 13.70 3.91 10.87
N ALA A 58 13.52 4.01 9.55
CA ALA A 58 14.37 3.34 8.57
C ALA A 58 15.83 3.80 8.69
N ALA A 59 16.06 5.10 8.78
CA ALA A 59 17.41 5.65 8.97
C ALA A 59 18.07 5.14 10.27
N ALA A 60 17.30 5.09 11.37
CA ALA A 60 17.78 4.54 12.64
C ALA A 60 18.03 3.03 12.60
N ALA A 61 17.34 2.30 11.75
CA ALA A 61 17.55 0.87 11.48
C ALA A 61 18.68 0.61 10.46
N GLY A 62 19.29 1.64 9.87
CA GLY A 62 20.30 1.49 8.82
C GLY A 62 19.73 1.04 7.47
N LEU A 63 18.41 1.23 7.24
CA LEU A 63 17.73 0.82 6.02
C LEU A 63 17.66 1.97 5.01
N THR A 64 17.82 1.63 3.74
CA THR A 64 17.66 2.58 2.63
C THR A 64 16.19 2.74 2.28
N VAL A 65 15.74 3.98 2.09
CA VAL A 65 14.36 4.31 1.69
C VAL A 65 14.34 4.67 0.22
N SER A 66 13.42 4.07 -0.52
CA SER A 66 13.12 4.42 -1.91
C SER A 66 11.66 4.82 -2.04
N PHE A 67 11.38 5.86 -2.83
CA PHE A 67 10.02 6.28 -3.17
C PHE A 67 9.64 5.72 -4.53
N LEU A 68 8.44 5.16 -4.62
CA LEU A 68 7.89 4.77 -5.91
C LEU A 68 7.50 6.02 -6.71
N GLN A 69 7.77 6.00 -8.00
CA GLN A 69 7.39 7.08 -8.92
C GLN A 69 5.90 7.04 -9.27
N GLU A 70 5.32 5.84 -9.25
CA GLU A 70 3.90 5.60 -9.52
C GLU A 70 3.29 4.77 -8.39
N PRO A 71 1.97 4.93 -8.12
CA PRO A 71 1.27 4.12 -7.14
C PRO A 71 1.23 2.65 -7.55
N MET A 72 1.23 1.77 -6.56
CA MET A 72 0.99 0.35 -6.78
C MET A 72 -0.44 0.14 -7.30
N ARG A 73 -0.58 -0.75 -8.30
CA ARG A 73 -1.86 -0.99 -8.99
C ARG A 73 -2.69 -2.11 -8.37
N TRP A 74 -2.30 -2.63 -7.24
CA TRP A 74 -3.08 -3.62 -6.48
C TRP A 74 -4.01 -2.95 -5.46
N SER A 75 -4.90 -3.75 -4.87
CA SER A 75 -5.83 -3.29 -3.83
C SER A 75 -5.37 -3.80 -2.48
N GLU A 76 -5.54 -2.97 -1.45
CA GLU A 76 -5.20 -3.27 -0.08
C GLU A 76 -6.30 -2.86 0.89
N ALA A 77 -6.61 -3.74 1.84
CA ALA A 77 -7.55 -3.45 2.92
C ALA A 77 -7.07 -2.32 3.85
N PHE A 78 -5.77 -2.02 3.83
CA PHE A 78 -5.16 -1.00 4.69
C PHE A 78 -5.74 0.40 4.46
N GLY A 79 -6.24 0.69 3.28
CA GLY A 79 -6.95 1.94 2.99
C GLY A 79 -8.14 2.20 3.93
N HIS A 80 -8.83 1.16 4.40
CA HIS A 80 -9.92 1.30 5.39
C HIS A 80 -9.42 1.83 6.74
N TYR A 81 -8.22 1.40 7.17
CA TYR A 81 -7.61 1.92 8.40
C TYR A 81 -7.23 3.40 8.25
N LEU A 82 -6.70 3.77 7.08
CA LEU A 82 -6.28 5.15 6.82
C LEU A 82 -7.44 6.14 6.76
N GLN A 83 -8.66 5.68 6.52
CA GLN A 83 -9.87 6.50 6.65
C GLN A 83 -10.29 6.74 8.11
N LYS A 84 -9.82 5.94 9.06
CA LYS A 84 -10.21 5.99 10.46
C LYS A 84 -9.10 6.56 11.35
N THR A 85 -7.84 6.37 10.97
CA THR A 85 -6.67 6.79 11.75
C THR A 85 -5.56 7.26 10.83
N LYS A 86 -4.65 8.07 11.38
CA LYS A 86 -3.44 8.46 10.66
C LYS A 86 -2.46 7.30 10.64
N GLY A 87 -1.94 6.98 9.46
CA GLY A 87 -1.02 5.88 9.27
C GLY A 87 -0.25 5.99 7.96
N ALA A 88 0.61 5.04 7.71
CA ALA A 88 1.28 4.87 6.43
C ALA A 88 1.56 3.39 6.18
N PHE A 89 1.41 2.98 4.94
CA PHE A 89 1.73 1.67 4.42
C PHE A 89 3.08 1.73 3.72
N PHE A 90 3.92 0.73 3.94
CA PHE A 90 5.22 0.62 3.30
C PHE A 90 5.52 -0.82 2.93
N GLY A 91 6.35 -1.01 1.92
CA GLY A 91 6.87 -2.31 1.52
C GLY A 91 8.31 -2.53 1.99
N ILE A 92 8.71 -3.78 2.12
CA ILE A 92 10.10 -4.18 2.32
C ILE A 92 10.55 -4.86 1.04
N GLY A 93 11.64 -4.37 0.46
CA GLY A 93 12.17 -4.92 -0.78
C GLY A 93 12.85 -6.27 -0.54
N CYS A 94 12.53 -7.25 -1.38
CA CYS A 94 13.12 -8.59 -1.41
C CYS A 94 14.16 -8.77 -2.52
N GLY A 95 14.78 -7.67 -2.97
CA GLY A 95 15.76 -7.71 -4.05
C GLY A 95 15.14 -7.57 -5.44
N LYS A 96 15.99 -7.71 -6.48
CA LYS A 96 15.56 -7.59 -7.88
C LYS A 96 15.18 -8.92 -8.53
N GLU A 97 15.74 -10.00 -8.01
CA GLU A 97 15.59 -11.35 -8.54
C GLU A 97 14.65 -12.16 -7.64
N HIS A 98 13.38 -11.79 -7.62
CA HIS A 98 12.35 -12.52 -6.90
C HIS A 98 11.20 -12.88 -7.83
N THR A 99 10.51 -13.97 -7.53
CA THR A 99 9.29 -14.34 -8.24
C THR A 99 8.17 -13.37 -7.93
N GLY A 100 7.34 -13.06 -8.95
CA GLY A 100 6.21 -12.15 -8.78
C GLY A 100 5.20 -12.67 -7.75
N LEU A 101 4.57 -11.75 -7.02
CA LEU A 101 3.43 -12.05 -6.15
C LEU A 101 2.32 -12.78 -6.92
N HIS A 102 1.63 -13.69 -6.25
CA HIS A 102 0.51 -14.46 -6.81
C HIS A 102 0.90 -15.39 -7.98
N THR A 103 2.16 -15.80 -8.08
CA THR A 103 2.63 -16.82 -9.02
C THR A 103 2.80 -18.16 -8.32
N ALA A 104 2.68 -19.26 -9.07
CA ALA A 104 2.84 -20.61 -8.51
C ALA A 104 4.24 -20.90 -7.97
N GLY A 105 5.24 -20.18 -8.47
CA GLY A 105 6.64 -20.30 -8.00
C GLY A 105 7.04 -19.23 -6.99
N TYR A 106 6.09 -18.54 -6.38
CA TYR A 106 6.42 -17.55 -5.34
C TYR A 106 7.01 -18.21 -4.11
N GLU A 107 8.18 -17.73 -3.71
CA GLU A 107 8.84 -18.08 -2.46
C GLU A 107 9.02 -16.82 -1.64
N PHE A 108 8.72 -16.93 -0.34
CA PHE A 108 8.95 -15.83 0.58
C PHE A 108 10.43 -15.75 0.93
N ASP A 109 11.00 -14.57 0.83
CA ASP A 109 12.40 -14.33 1.17
C ASP A 109 12.54 -14.07 2.68
N ASP A 110 13.03 -15.06 3.42
CA ASP A 110 13.21 -14.98 4.87
C ASP A 110 14.23 -13.90 5.29
N GLU A 111 15.13 -13.48 4.39
CA GLU A 111 16.15 -12.46 4.70
C GLU A 111 15.53 -11.08 4.99
N ILE A 112 14.31 -10.83 4.51
CA ILE A 112 13.61 -9.57 4.79
C ILE A 112 13.05 -9.48 6.22
N ILE A 113 12.98 -10.59 6.96
CA ILE A 113 12.39 -10.65 8.31
C ILE A 113 13.17 -9.77 9.28
N GLU A 114 14.50 -9.85 9.26
CA GLU A 114 15.33 -9.01 10.15
C GLU A 114 15.12 -7.52 9.89
N SER A 115 15.04 -7.12 8.63
CA SER A 115 14.77 -5.73 8.25
C SER A 115 13.39 -5.27 8.71
N ALA A 116 12.39 -6.14 8.60
CA ALA A 116 11.05 -5.88 9.10
C ALA A 116 11.03 -5.67 10.61
N ILE A 117 11.67 -6.56 11.36
CA ILE A 117 11.79 -6.48 12.82
C ILE A 117 12.51 -5.19 13.23
N ALA A 118 13.64 -4.89 12.61
CA ALA A 118 14.43 -3.69 12.90
C ALA A 118 13.60 -2.41 12.66
N MET A 119 12.86 -2.36 11.56
CA MET A 119 11.97 -1.24 11.22
C MET A 119 10.88 -1.04 12.27
N TYR A 120 10.15 -2.09 12.63
CA TYR A 120 9.07 -2.02 13.61
C TYR A 120 9.60 -1.71 15.01
N LEU A 121 10.76 -2.25 15.39
CA LEU A 121 11.40 -1.93 16.66
C LEU A 121 11.70 -0.43 16.77
N GLN A 122 12.28 0.17 15.73
CA GLN A 122 12.55 1.61 15.71
C GLN A 122 11.27 2.45 15.79
N LEU A 123 10.19 2.04 15.15
CA LEU A 123 8.90 2.70 15.25
C LEU A 123 8.36 2.68 16.69
N VAL A 124 8.44 1.54 17.38
CA VAL A 124 8.03 1.40 18.77
C VAL A 124 8.89 2.27 19.69
N LEU A 125 10.21 2.22 19.53
CA LEU A 125 11.14 3.03 20.32
C LEU A 125 10.90 4.54 20.16
N GLN A 126 10.64 5.00 18.94
CA GLN A 126 10.29 6.40 18.66
C GLN A 126 8.93 6.79 19.28
N ALA A 127 7.95 5.88 19.24
CA ALA A 127 6.62 6.14 19.81
C ALA A 127 6.65 6.23 21.35
N THR A 128 7.51 5.46 21.99
CA THR A 128 7.62 5.40 23.46
C THR A 128 8.64 6.38 24.04
N ALA A 129 9.32 7.19 23.21
CA ALA A 129 10.39 8.11 23.59
C ALA A 129 11.55 7.43 24.38
N ILE A 130 11.73 6.13 24.22
CA ILE A 130 12.81 5.37 24.80
C ILE A 130 14.06 5.59 23.95
N ALA A 131 15.10 6.25 24.50
CA ALA A 131 16.37 6.47 23.84
C ALA A 131 17.04 5.12 23.52
N SER A 132 17.19 4.81 22.22
CA SER A 132 17.66 3.51 21.73
C SER A 132 19.17 3.36 21.84
N LYS A 133 19.61 2.23 22.40
CA LYS A 133 20.88 1.60 22.02
C LYS A 133 20.58 0.60 20.91
N VAL A 134 21.04 0.89 19.70
CA VAL A 134 20.65 0.23 18.46
C VAL A 134 21.33 -1.11 18.27
N ILE A 135 20.54 -2.10 17.83
CA ILE A 135 21.03 -3.30 17.13
C ILE A 135 21.05 -2.93 15.64
N SER A 136 22.24 -2.91 15.02
CA SER A 136 22.36 -2.65 13.58
C SER A 136 22.22 -3.96 12.82
N PRO A 137 21.31 -4.09 11.84
CA PRO A 137 21.26 -5.25 10.96
C PRO A 137 22.50 -5.29 10.06
N SER A 138 22.97 -6.48 9.75
CA SER A 138 24.22 -6.73 9.00
C SER A 138 24.06 -6.62 7.48
N SER A 139 22.86 -6.44 6.95
CA SER A 139 22.59 -6.37 5.51
C SER A 139 21.74 -5.15 5.16
N ALA A 140 22.08 -4.47 4.07
CA ALA A 140 21.32 -3.35 3.54
C ALA A 140 20.13 -3.84 2.74
N SER A 141 18.96 -3.89 3.37
CA SER A 141 17.68 -4.11 2.68
C SER A 141 17.06 -2.77 2.24
N THR A 142 16.38 -2.77 1.10
CA THR A 142 15.74 -1.59 0.55
C THR A 142 14.26 -1.56 0.91
N LEU A 143 13.81 -0.48 1.56
CA LEU A 143 12.38 -0.22 1.77
C LEU A 143 11.79 0.53 0.57
N CYS A 144 10.70 0.00 0.03
CA CYS A 144 9.94 0.67 -1.03
C CYS A 144 8.69 1.35 -0.45
N TRP A 145 8.39 2.56 -0.91
CA TRP A 145 7.27 3.35 -0.42
C TRP A 145 6.19 3.53 -1.49
N LEU A 146 4.94 3.59 -1.05
CA LEU A 146 3.87 4.09 -1.90
C LEU A 146 4.02 5.61 -2.05
N PRO A 147 3.82 6.17 -3.25
CA PRO A 147 3.90 7.61 -3.45
C PRO A 147 2.86 8.35 -2.62
N LEU A 148 3.21 9.56 -2.19
CA LEU A 148 2.23 10.53 -1.71
C LEU A 148 1.41 10.94 -2.93
N SER A 149 0.08 10.79 -2.87
CA SER A 149 -0.78 11.37 -3.90
C SER A 149 -0.57 12.89 -3.92
N PRO A 150 -0.41 13.53 -5.09
CA PRO A 150 -0.37 14.98 -5.14
C PRO A 150 -1.67 15.56 -4.62
N LEU A 151 -1.57 16.65 -3.85
CA LEU A 151 -2.70 17.44 -3.35
C LEU A 151 -3.46 18.10 -4.51
#